data_ffa390e803246327ae822e33cbad0bf8
#
_entry.id   ffa390e803246327ae822e33cbad0bf8
#
_cell.length_a   1.000
_cell.length_b   1.000
_cell.length_c   1.000
_cell.angle_alpha   90.00
_cell.angle_beta   90.00
_cell.angle_gamma   90.00
#
_symmetry.space_group_name_H-M   'P 1'
#
loop_
_entity.id
_entity.type
_entity.pdbx_description
1 polymer ?
#
loop_
_entity_poly.entity_id
_entity_poly.type
_entity_poly.pdbx_seq_one_letter_code
_entity_poly.pdbx_strand_id
1 'polypeptide(L)'
;MDNFLTSLDIKNPGLRTLPPGVERYFVQGGGLSVIEISAQDKIEIINDEGKQTCEVIVFNSKGGCDLSILNLKENGDSNFSKKAITQDEKISKIFKRKNIDIDKAKSSIIFDKDCLVGEKITLTSK
;
A
#
# COMPACT_ATOMS: atom_id res chain seq x y z
N MET A 1 -15.52 -6.96 -2.76
CA MET A 1 -14.29 -6.43 -3.35
C MET A 1 -13.15 -7.39 -3.13
N ASP A 2 -12.59 -7.83 -4.19
CA ASP A 2 -11.52 -8.80 -4.08
C ASP A 2 -10.17 -8.14 -4.20
N ASN A 3 -9.37 -8.41 -3.20
CA ASN A 3 -7.97 -8.06 -3.26
C ASN A 3 -7.21 -9.29 -3.71
N PHE A 4 -6.55 -9.19 -4.83
CA PHE A 4 -5.83 -10.33 -5.39
C PHE A 4 -4.67 -10.81 -4.51
N LEU A 5 -4.30 -10.06 -3.49
CA LEU A 5 -3.27 -10.45 -2.52
C LEU A 5 -3.82 -11.22 -1.33
N THR A 6 -5.14 -11.27 -1.15
CA THR A 6 -5.76 -11.95 -0.01
C THR A 6 -5.36 -13.43 0.05
N SER A 7 -5.23 -14.07 -1.09
CA SER A 7 -4.83 -15.48 -1.12
C SER A 7 -3.43 -15.72 -0.56
N LEU A 8 -2.56 -14.74 -0.60
CA LEU A 8 -1.22 -14.85 -0.04
C LEU A 8 -1.27 -14.84 1.49
N ASP A 9 -2.11 -14.00 2.06
CA ASP A 9 -2.31 -13.94 3.50
C ASP A 9 -2.88 -15.24 4.04
N ILE A 10 -3.89 -15.77 3.38
CA ILE A 10 -4.55 -16.99 3.80
C ILE A 10 -3.57 -18.14 3.93
N LYS A 11 -2.52 -18.16 3.13
CA LYS A 11 -1.51 -19.21 3.15
C LYS A 11 -0.53 -19.10 4.32
N ASN A 12 -0.55 -18.02 5.06
CA ASN A 12 0.36 -17.84 6.18
C ASN A 12 -0.29 -18.37 7.46
N PRO A 13 0.23 -19.46 8.03
CA PRO A 13 -0.41 -20.10 9.19
C PRO A 13 -0.44 -19.23 10.43
N GLY A 14 0.45 -18.25 10.54
CA GLY A 14 0.49 -17.35 11.68
C GLY A 14 -0.64 -16.34 11.72
N LEU A 15 -1.42 -16.24 10.65
CA LEU A 15 -2.45 -15.21 10.54
C LEU A 15 -3.87 -15.69 10.84
N ARG A 16 -4.05 -16.98 11.11
CA ARG A 16 -5.40 -17.56 11.25
C ARG A 16 -6.19 -17.03 12.45
N THR A 17 -5.54 -16.34 13.38
CA THR A 17 -6.17 -15.82 14.59
C THR A 17 -6.52 -14.34 14.51
N LEU A 18 -6.51 -13.75 13.33
CA LEU A 18 -6.87 -12.33 13.20
C LEU A 18 -8.34 -12.13 13.56
N PRO A 19 -8.66 -11.00 14.21
CA PRO A 19 -10.05 -10.66 14.51
C PRO A 19 -10.89 -10.53 13.24
N PRO A 20 -12.23 -10.74 13.34
CA PRO A 20 -13.11 -10.51 12.20
C PRO A 20 -12.97 -9.10 11.64
N GLY A 21 -12.99 -8.98 10.31
CA GLY A 21 -12.86 -7.69 9.64
C GLY A 21 -11.44 -7.19 9.51
N VAL A 22 -10.46 -7.95 9.97
CA VAL A 22 -9.04 -7.59 9.87
C VAL A 22 -8.38 -8.46 8.81
N GLU A 23 -7.70 -7.81 7.88
CA GLU A 23 -6.90 -8.47 6.86
C GLU A 23 -5.45 -8.07 7.04
N ARG A 24 -4.53 -8.95 6.71
CA ARG A 24 -3.11 -8.67 6.80
C ARG A 24 -2.40 -9.06 5.51
N TYR A 25 -1.55 -8.15 5.04
CA TYR A 25 -0.80 -8.32 3.81
C TYR A 25 0.68 -8.17 4.11
N PHE A 26 1.50 -9.04 3.50
CA PHE A 26 2.95 -8.92 3.60
C PHE A 26 3.51 -8.32 2.33
N VAL A 27 4.42 -7.35 2.51
CA VAL A 27 5.15 -6.75 1.41
C VAL A 27 6.62 -6.94 1.69
N GLN A 28 7.27 -7.73 0.87
CA GLN A 28 8.72 -7.96 0.99
C GLN A 28 9.48 -6.71 0.56
N GLY A 29 10.71 -6.57 1.06
CA GLY A 29 11.59 -5.50 0.61
C GLY A 29 11.69 -5.49 -0.91
N GLY A 30 11.51 -4.33 -1.52
CA GLY A 30 11.46 -4.20 -2.98
C GLY A 30 10.15 -4.63 -3.60
N GLY A 31 9.18 -5.10 -2.81
CA GLY A 31 7.90 -5.57 -3.29
C GLY A 31 6.84 -4.48 -3.33
N LEU A 32 5.66 -4.88 -3.77
CA LEU A 32 4.53 -3.99 -3.97
C LEU A 32 3.23 -4.70 -3.59
N SER A 33 2.36 -4.00 -2.88
CA SER A 33 1.00 -4.46 -2.58
C SER A 33 0.00 -3.40 -3.01
N VAL A 34 -1.10 -3.83 -3.61
CA VAL A 34 -2.20 -2.96 -3.96
C VAL A 34 -3.45 -3.44 -3.21
N ILE A 35 -4.05 -2.57 -2.44
CA ILE A 35 -5.25 -2.90 -1.67
C ILE A 35 -6.33 -1.87 -1.96
N GLU A 36 -7.58 -2.29 -1.85
CA GLU A 36 -8.72 -1.38 -1.89
C GLU A 36 -9.17 -1.09 -0.48
N ILE A 37 -9.52 0.17 -0.24
CA ILE A 37 -9.97 0.61 1.07
C ILE A 37 -11.29 1.37 0.93
N SER A 38 -12.07 1.35 2.00
CA SER A 38 -13.31 2.10 2.09
C SER A 38 -13.15 3.24 3.09
N ALA A 39 -14.11 4.18 3.04
CA ALA A 39 -14.11 5.28 4.00
C ALA A 39 -14.09 4.74 5.44
N GLN A 40 -13.30 5.38 6.28
CA GLN A 40 -13.14 5.04 7.69
C GLN A 40 -12.40 3.73 7.98
N ASP A 41 -11.88 3.06 6.95
CA ASP A 41 -10.99 1.91 7.18
C ASP A 41 -9.71 2.38 7.86
N LYS A 42 -9.20 1.54 8.75
CA LYS A 42 -7.91 1.76 9.40
C LYS A 42 -6.86 0.87 8.75
N ILE A 43 -5.72 1.47 8.46
CA ILE A 43 -4.59 0.77 7.88
C ILE A 43 -3.42 0.92 8.84
N GLU A 44 -2.89 -0.21 9.30
CA GLU A 44 -1.69 -0.22 10.12
C GLU A 44 -0.55 -0.78 9.28
N ILE A 45 0.51 0.00 9.13
CA ILE A 45 1.69 -0.41 8.39
C ILE A 45 2.82 -0.60 9.37
N ILE A 46 3.39 -1.80 9.39
CA ILE A 46 4.41 -2.20 10.34
C ILE A 46 5.70 -2.51 9.59
N ASN A 47 6.78 -1.91 10.03
CA ASN A 47 8.10 -2.20 9.49
C ASN A 47 8.74 -3.30 10.35
N ASP A 48 8.49 -4.56 9.98
CA ASP A 48 8.92 -5.70 10.78
C ASP A 48 10.43 -5.85 10.90
N GLU A 49 11.15 -5.51 9.85
CA GLU A 49 12.60 -5.71 9.80
C GLU A 49 13.38 -4.46 10.16
N GLY A 50 12.73 -3.31 10.14
CA GLY A 50 13.40 -2.03 10.33
C GLY A 50 14.25 -1.62 9.12
N LYS A 51 14.68 -0.37 9.11
CA LYS A 51 15.62 0.18 8.11
C LYS A 51 15.16 0.06 6.65
N GLN A 52 13.87 -0.09 6.43
CA GLN A 52 13.30 -0.12 5.08
C GLN A 52 12.34 1.02 4.89
N THR A 53 12.48 1.71 3.77
CA THR A 53 11.53 2.77 3.42
C THR A 53 10.24 2.15 2.88
N CYS A 54 9.13 2.81 3.15
CA CYS A 54 7.84 2.42 2.59
C CYS A 54 7.24 3.63 1.88
N GLU A 55 6.91 3.46 0.62
CA GLU A 55 6.30 4.49 -0.18
C GLU A 55 4.82 4.16 -0.39
N VAL A 56 3.95 5.11 -0.11
CA VAL A 56 2.51 4.96 -0.22
C VAL A 56 1.98 5.90 -1.28
N ILE A 57 1.17 5.35 -2.18
CA ILE A 57 0.44 6.13 -3.16
C ILE A 57 -1.05 5.80 -2.98
N VAL A 58 -1.88 6.83 -3.01
CA VAL A 58 -3.33 6.69 -2.80
C VAL A 58 -4.06 7.19 -4.03
N PHE A 59 -5.03 6.40 -4.50
CA PHE A 59 -5.88 6.79 -5.62
C PHE A 59 -7.34 6.81 -5.17
N ASN A 60 -8.08 7.81 -5.66
CA ASN A 60 -9.52 7.87 -5.42
C ASN A 60 -10.27 6.94 -6.40
N SER A 61 -11.59 6.85 -6.24
CA SER A 61 -12.42 5.98 -7.07
C SER A 61 -12.42 6.35 -8.56
N LYS A 62 -12.00 7.56 -8.88
CA LYS A 62 -11.93 8.03 -10.27
C LYS A 62 -10.54 7.81 -10.89
N GLY A 63 -9.62 7.24 -10.13
CA GLY A 63 -8.27 6.98 -10.60
C GLY A 63 -7.28 8.12 -10.39
N GLY A 64 -7.71 9.21 -9.77
CA GLY A 64 -6.82 10.33 -9.45
C GLY A 64 -6.02 10.09 -8.18
N CYS A 65 -4.78 10.57 -8.16
CA CYS A 65 -3.93 10.47 -6.97
C CYS A 65 -4.39 11.46 -5.91
N ASP A 66 -4.64 10.99 -4.70
CA ASP A 66 -5.10 11.83 -3.61
C ASP A 66 -4.59 11.29 -2.27
N LEU A 67 -3.44 11.78 -1.85
CA LEU A 67 -2.84 11.38 -0.58
C LEU A 67 -3.65 11.87 0.63
N SER A 68 -4.50 12.89 0.46
CA SER A 68 -5.30 13.42 1.56
C SER A 68 -6.33 12.42 2.07
N ILE A 69 -6.69 11.40 1.28
CA ILE A 69 -7.60 10.34 1.73
C ILE A 69 -7.05 9.65 2.97
N LEU A 70 -5.75 9.48 3.06
CA LEU A 70 -5.08 8.92 4.24
C LEU A 70 -4.36 9.97 5.07
N ASN A 71 -4.65 11.22 4.80
CA ASN A 71 -4.05 12.35 5.53
C ASN A 71 -2.51 12.35 5.45
N LEU A 72 -2.00 11.96 4.30
CA LEU A 72 -0.55 11.91 4.05
C LEU A 72 -0.10 13.13 3.27
N LYS A 73 1.15 13.53 3.48
CA LYS A 73 1.78 14.62 2.75
C LYS A 73 2.65 14.07 1.65
N GLU A 74 2.68 14.78 0.52
CA GLU A 74 3.59 14.46 -0.57
C GLU A 74 5.02 14.77 -0.16
N ASN A 75 5.87 13.74 -0.11
CA ASN A 75 7.28 13.91 0.19
C ASN A 75 8.17 12.92 -0.58
N GLY A 76 7.58 12.18 -1.51
CA GLY A 76 8.30 11.25 -2.37
C GLY A 76 8.03 11.53 -3.84
N ASP A 77 8.92 11.07 -4.70
CA ASP A 77 8.80 11.24 -6.14
C ASP A 77 8.07 10.10 -6.84
N SER A 78 7.72 9.06 -6.10
CA SER A 78 7.06 7.84 -6.58
C SER A 78 7.81 7.06 -7.67
N ASN A 79 9.08 7.36 -7.93
CA ASN A 79 9.83 6.70 -8.99
C ASN A 79 9.94 5.19 -8.77
N PHE A 80 10.20 4.76 -7.54
CA PHE A 80 10.30 3.34 -7.22
C PHE A 80 8.97 2.63 -7.48
N SER A 81 7.87 3.20 -6.97
CA SER A 81 6.54 2.61 -7.13
C SER A 81 6.11 2.58 -8.59
N LYS A 82 6.37 3.65 -9.33
CA LYS A 82 6.06 3.71 -10.77
C LYS A 82 6.77 2.60 -11.53
N LYS A 83 8.04 2.40 -11.24
CA LYS A 83 8.82 1.35 -11.89
C LYS A 83 8.30 -0.04 -11.53
N ALA A 84 8.01 -0.28 -10.25
CA ALA A 84 7.49 -1.55 -9.80
C ALA A 84 6.15 -1.88 -10.44
N ILE A 85 5.27 -0.89 -10.54
CA ILE A 85 3.93 -1.06 -11.15
C ILE A 85 4.05 -1.35 -12.64
N THR A 86 4.89 -0.61 -13.36
CA THR A 86 5.07 -0.82 -14.81
C THR A 86 5.65 -2.17 -15.14
N GLN A 87 6.45 -2.73 -14.25
CA GLN A 87 7.05 -4.04 -14.45
C GLN A 87 6.14 -5.20 -14.08
N ASP A 88 5.04 -4.93 -13.38
CA ASP A 88 4.09 -5.95 -12.98
C ASP A 88 2.89 -5.93 -13.92
N GLU A 89 2.78 -6.94 -14.77
CA GLU A 89 1.71 -7.01 -15.77
C GLU A 89 0.32 -7.00 -15.16
N LYS A 90 0.12 -7.73 -14.08
CA LYS A 90 -1.21 -7.84 -13.46
C LYS A 90 -1.66 -6.50 -12.89
N ILE A 91 -0.76 -5.84 -12.19
CA ILE A 91 -1.06 -4.55 -11.58
C ILE A 91 -1.24 -3.48 -12.65
N SER A 92 -0.40 -3.48 -13.69
CA SER A 92 -0.55 -2.56 -14.82
C SER A 92 -1.90 -2.69 -15.50
N LYS A 93 -2.38 -3.92 -15.68
CA LYS A 93 -3.71 -4.16 -16.28
C LYS A 93 -4.83 -3.63 -15.40
N ILE A 94 -4.71 -3.82 -14.08
CA ILE A 94 -5.70 -3.31 -13.13
C ILE A 94 -5.75 -1.79 -13.20
N PHE A 95 -4.59 -1.14 -13.24
CA PHE A 95 -4.51 0.31 -13.28
C PHE A 95 -5.11 0.88 -14.58
N LYS A 96 -4.82 0.25 -15.71
CA LYS A 96 -5.42 0.64 -16.98
C LYS A 96 -6.94 0.50 -16.96
N ARG A 97 -7.45 -0.59 -16.41
CA ARG A 97 -8.88 -0.84 -16.32
C ARG A 97 -9.60 0.19 -15.45
N LYS A 98 -8.92 0.67 -14.40
CA LYS A 98 -9.48 1.65 -13.47
C LYS A 98 -9.16 3.09 -13.87
N ASN A 99 -8.54 3.31 -15.03
CA ASN A 99 -8.14 4.62 -15.51
C ASN A 99 -7.21 5.37 -14.55
N ILE A 100 -6.31 4.64 -13.90
CA ILE A 100 -5.32 5.23 -13.01
C ILE A 100 -4.10 5.66 -13.82
N ASP A 101 -3.76 6.94 -13.75
CA ASP A 101 -2.57 7.48 -14.40
C ASP A 101 -1.41 7.50 -13.43
N ILE A 102 -0.58 6.47 -13.52
CA ILE A 102 0.56 6.33 -12.62
C ILE A 102 1.60 7.43 -12.82
N ASP A 103 1.68 8.01 -14.00
CA ASP A 103 2.67 9.06 -14.28
C ASP A 103 2.41 10.32 -13.47
N LYS A 104 1.17 10.56 -13.08
CA LYS A 104 0.79 11.71 -12.25
C LYS A 104 0.74 11.39 -10.78
N ALA A 105 1.11 10.19 -10.38
CA ALA A 105 1.03 9.78 -8.99
C ALA A 105 2.04 10.52 -8.12
N LYS A 106 1.60 10.87 -6.93
CA LYS A 106 2.43 11.44 -5.88
C LYS A 106 2.48 10.46 -4.73
N SER A 107 3.56 10.46 -3.99
CA SER A 107 3.75 9.51 -2.92
C SER A 107 4.12 10.16 -1.60
N SER A 108 3.93 9.39 -0.54
CA SER A 108 4.40 9.73 0.79
C SER A 108 5.32 8.62 1.28
N ILE A 109 6.48 8.99 1.78
CA ILE A 109 7.42 8.05 2.39
C ILE A 109 7.15 8.07 3.88
N ILE A 110 6.73 6.95 4.44
CA ILE A 110 6.26 6.87 5.83
C ILE A 110 7.28 6.28 6.79
N PHE A 111 8.27 5.56 6.27
CA PHE A 111 9.41 5.11 7.07
C PHE A 111 10.68 5.54 6.37
N ASP A 112 11.66 6.02 7.12
CA ASP A 112 12.96 6.32 6.55
C ASP A 112 13.90 5.11 6.69
N LYS A 113 15.10 5.25 6.14
CA LYS A 113 16.08 4.17 6.15
C LYS A 113 16.64 3.85 7.54
N ASP A 114 16.38 4.71 8.51
CA ASP A 114 16.89 4.55 9.89
C ASP A 114 15.80 4.08 10.84
N CYS A 115 14.61 3.74 10.33
CA CYS A 115 13.52 3.31 11.19
C CYS A 115 13.84 2.02 11.95
N LEU A 116 13.22 1.89 13.11
CA LEU A 116 13.48 0.77 14.01
C LEU A 116 12.61 -0.43 13.68
N VAL A 117 13.08 -1.61 14.10
CA VAL A 117 12.29 -2.85 13.99
C VAL A 117 10.97 -2.67 14.73
N GLY A 118 9.87 -3.03 14.06
CA GLY A 118 8.54 -2.96 14.66
C GLY A 118 7.91 -1.58 14.66
N GLU A 119 8.57 -0.59 14.11
CA GLU A 119 7.98 0.74 14.00
C GLU A 119 6.74 0.69 13.13
N LYS A 120 5.67 1.37 13.56
CA LYS A 120 4.39 1.31 12.88
C LYS A 120 3.73 2.67 12.77
N ILE A 121 2.87 2.79 11.79
CA ILE A 121 2.01 3.95 11.60
C ILE A 121 0.58 3.48 11.36
N THR A 122 -0.38 4.19 11.91
CA THR A 122 -1.79 3.92 11.70
C THR A 122 -2.42 5.05 10.91
N LEU A 123 -3.08 4.71 9.82
CA LEU A 123 -3.74 5.64 8.93
C LEU A 123 -5.24 5.34 8.91
N THR A 124 -6.06 6.37 8.80
CA THR A 124 -7.51 6.21 8.71
C THR A 124 -8.01 6.87 7.43
N SER A 125 -8.75 6.11 6.64
CA SER A 125 -9.33 6.60 5.40
C SER A 125 -10.50 7.55 5.67
N LYS A 126 -10.52 8.62 4.92
CA LYS A 126 -11.66 9.57 4.97
C LYS A 126 -12.86 9.06 4.21
#